data_48aeefd8f3e824e4b540be908390e92e
#
_entry.id   48aeefd8f3e824e4b540be908390e92e
#
_cell.length_a   1.000
_cell.length_b   1.000
_cell.length_c   1.000
_cell.angle_alpha   90.00
_cell.angle_beta   90.00
_cell.angle_gamma   90.00
#
_symmetry.space_group_name_H-M   'P 1'
#
loop_
_entity.id
_entity.type
_entity.pdbx_description
1 polymer ?
#
loop_
_entity_poly.entity_id
_entity_poly.type
_entity_poly.pdbx_seq_one_letter_code
_entity_poly.pdbx_strand_id
1 'polypeptide(L)'
;MNANPISQTSVSVNIQQVMKRYETREGQEILALDRTDINVNPGEFIAVVGPSGCGKSTLLSLVAGLAKVSAGRIAIDGEEIRRAHPKTGVVFQSDLLLYWRTVLDNILLPIEIKKRDRAAFVPKAEQLLEAVGLKGFGAKYPAELSGGMRQRVAICRALIQTPGLLLMDEPFGALDALTREQMIMDLQSLWLSVKNTVIFITHGIEEAVFLADRVLVMSPRPGRIDLDLTIDLPRPRTWEMHRDPKFIEYMQTVRRIFEAKGVLHQ
;
A
#
# COMPACT_ATOMS: atom_id res chain seq x y z
N MET A 1 -25.73 -9.46 14.88
CA MET A 1 -25.15 -8.90 13.62
C MET A 1 -24.86 -7.43 13.86
N ASN A 2 -23.70 -7.09 14.43
CA ASN A 2 -23.30 -5.70 14.60
C ASN A 2 -22.41 -5.34 13.42
N ALA A 3 -22.96 -4.60 12.45
CA ALA A 3 -22.19 -3.93 11.45
C ALA A 3 -21.23 -2.97 12.18
N ASN A 4 -19.93 -3.29 12.17
CA ASN A 4 -18.91 -2.38 12.66
C ASN A 4 -19.02 -1.10 11.82
N PRO A 5 -19.18 0.10 12.39
CA PRO A 5 -19.29 1.30 11.62
C PRO A 5 -17.98 1.44 10.83
N ILE A 6 -18.08 1.51 9.49
CA ILE A 6 -16.98 1.91 8.61
C ILE A 6 -16.36 3.13 9.26
N SER A 7 -15.07 3.06 9.56
CA SER A 7 -14.36 4.17 10.23
C SER A 7 -14.68 5.47 9.48
N GLN A 8 -15.13 6.52 10.18
CA GLN A 8 -15.44 7.84 9.59
C GLN A 8 -14.24 8.48 8.86
N THR A 9 -13.09 7.80 8.83
CA THR A 9 -11.84 8.25 8.22
C THR A 9 -11.54 7.61 6.87
N SER A 10 -12.15 6.46 6.53
CA SER A 10 -11.91 5.79 5.23
C SER A 10 -12.48 6.62 4.08
N VAL A 11 -11.82 6.57 2.93
CA VAL A 11 -12.15 7.39 1.75
C VAL A 11 -12.36 6.51 0.51
N SER A 12 -13.18 6.97 -0.43
CA SER A 12 -13.26 6.37 -1.77
C SER A 12 -12.13 6.88 -2.66
N VAL A 13 -11.67 6.05 -3.61
CA VAL A 13 -10.74 6.46 -4.66
C VAL A 13 -11.34 6.11 -6.01
N ASN A 14 -11.43 7.10 -6.89
CA ASN A 14 -11.94 6.91 -8.24
C ASN A 14 -10.87 7.32 -9.26
N ILE A 15 -10.46 6.39 -10.12
CA ILE A 15 -9.47 6.56 -11.18
C ILE A 15 -10.21 6.36 -12.50
N GLN A 16 -10.23 7.37 -13.37
CA GLN A 16 -11.02 7.37 -14.59
C GLN A 16 -10.16 7.69 -15.80
N GLN A 17 -10.04 6.73 -16.73
CA GLN A 17 -9.34 6.85 -18.01
C GLN A 17 -7.92 7.44 -17.85
N VAL A 18 -7.25 7.06 -16.77
CA VAL A 18 -5.94 7.64 -16.43
C VAL A 18 -4.87 7.13 -17.37
N MET A 19 -4.16 8.07 -17.94
CA MET A 19 -2.96 7.83 -18.74
C MET A 19 -1.77 8.56 -18.14
N LYS A 20 -0.60 7.95 -18.25
CA LYS A 20 0.67 8.60 -17.89
C LYS A 20 1.72 8.35 -18.95
N ARG A 21 2.23 9.47 -19.47
CA ARG A 21 3.39 9.51 -20.37
C ARG A 21 4.53 10.20 -19.65
N TYR A 22 5.72 9.70 -19.87
CA TYR A 22 6.96 10.33 -19.47
C TYR A 22 7.75 10.68 -20.73
N GLU A 23 8.37 11.84 -20.71
CA GLU A 23 9.31 12.25 -21.75
C GLU A 23 10.74 11.91 -21.29
N THR A 24 11.48 11.21 -22.14
CA THR A 24 12.90 10.94 -21.88
C THR A 24 13.74 12.18 -22.18
N ARG A 25 14.98 12.20 -21.72
CA ARG A 25 15.92 13.29 -22.03
C ARG A 25 16.18 13.43 -23.53
N GLU A 26 15.94 12.38 -24.30
CA GLU A 26 16.10 12.32 -25.76
C GLU A 26 14.82 12.70 -26.51
N GLY A 27 13.78 13.17 -25.82
CA GLY A 27 12.49 13.57 -26.40
C GLY A 27 11.58 12.40 -26.80
N GLN A 28 11.89 11.16 -26.39
CA GLN A 28 11.01 10.02 -26.64
C GLN A 28 9.89 9.97 -25.59
N GLU A 29 8.67 9.68 -26.02
CA GLU A 29 7.55 9.45 -25.11
C GLU A 29 7.49 7.97 -24.68
N ILE A 30 7.38 7.73 -23.38
CA ILE A 30 7.15 6.42 -22.79
C ILE A 30 5.75 6.41 -22.17
N LEU A 31 4.84 5.61 -22.74
CA LEU A 31 3.53 5.38 -22.16
C LEU A 31 3.67 4.37 -21.00
N ALA A 32 3.56 4.87 -19.77
CA ALA A 32 3.66 4.05 -18.55
C ALA A 32 2.33 3.42 -18.16
N LEU A 33 1.24 4.21 -18.24
CA LEU A 33 -0.14 3.75 -17.98
C LEU A 33 -1.03 4.16 -19.14
N ASP A 34 -1.96 3.27 -19.52
CA ASP A 34 -2.91 3.51 -20.61
C ASP A 34 -4.34 3.20 -20.18
N ARG A 35 -5.19 4.23 -20.17
CA ARG A 35 -6.63 4.18 -19.91
C ARG A 35 -7.03 3.28 -18.73
N THR A 36 -6.41 3.56 -17.60
CA THR A 36 -6.66 2.79 -16.38
C THR A 36 -7.91 3.31 -15.66
N ASP A 37 -8.84 2.42 -15.39
CA ASP A 37 -10.05 2.66 -14.61
C ASP A 37 -10.05 1.78 -13.37
N ILE A 38 -10.17 2.38 -12.17
CA ILE A 38 -10.24 1.69 -10.90
C ILE A 38 -11.19 2.46 -9.98
N ASN A 39 -12.11 1.74 -9.34
CA ASN A 39 -12.93 2.29 -8.27
C ASN A 39 -12.65 1.53 -6.99
N VAL A 40 -12.28 2.24 -5.91
CA VAL A 40 -11.98 1.69 -4.59
C VAL A 40 -12.99 2.21 -3.61
N ASN A 41 -13.69 1.31 -2.92
CA ASN A 41 -14.69 1.66 -1.92
C ASN A 41 -14.03 2.08 -0.60
N PRO A 42 -14.69 2.91 0.22
CA PRO A 42 -14.19 3.24 1.55
C PRO A 42 -13.96 1.99 2.40
N GLY A 43 -12.79 1.90 3.03
CA GLY A 43 -12.42 0.77 3.88
C GLY A 43 -12.03 -0.51 3.15
N GLU A 44 -11.93 -0.48 1.82
CA GLU A 44 -11.50 -1.60 1.00
C GLU A 44 -9.97 -1.72 0.98
N PHE A 45 -9.47 -2.94 1.05
CA PHE A 45 -8.05 -3.25 0.86
C PHE A 45 -7.87 -3.82 -0.55
N ILE A 46 -7.29 -3.07 -1.46
CA ILE A 46 -6.95 -3.57 -2.79
C ILE A 46 -5.45 -3.82 -2.91
N ALA A 47 -5.08 -4.91 -3.59
CA ALA A 47 -3.70 -5.16 -4.00
C ALA A 47 -3.55 -4.98 -5.50
N VAL A 48 -2.44 -4.38 -5.93
CA VAL A 48 -2.07 -4.23 -7.34
C VAL A 48 -0.84 -5.07 -7.59
N VAL A 49 -0.97 -6.10 -8.44
CA VAL A 49 0.13 -6.98 -8.81
C VAL A 49 0.45 -6.86 -10.29
N GLY A 50 1.69 -7.10 -10.66
CA GLY A 50 2.13 -7.02 -12.05
C GLY A 50 3.65 -7.14 -12.17
N PRO A 51 4.18 -7.35 -13.38
CA PRO A 51 5.61 -7.46 -13.62
C PRO A 51 6.36 -6.17 -13.27
N SER A 52 7.68 -6.29 -13.10
CA SER A 52 8.53 -5.11 -12.89
C SER A 52 8.42 -4.13 -14.07
N GLY A 53 8.32 -2.83 -13.77
CA GLY A 53 8.23 -1.79 -14.78
C GLY A 53 6.88 -1.66 -15.50
N CYS A 54 5.82 -2.38 -15.09
CA CYS A 54 4.49 -2.26 -15.70
C CYS A 54 3.72 -0.97 -15.33
N GLY A 55 4.20 -0.18 -14.36
CA GLY A 55 3.57 1.08 -13.99
C GLY A 55 2.91 1.12 -12.61
N LYS A 56 3.06 0.09 -11.73
CA LYS A 56 2.48 0.05 -10.39
C LYS A 56 2.86 1.27 -9.53
N SER A 57 4.16 1.53 -9.39
CA SER A 57 4.65 2.70 -8.61
C SER A 57 4.28 4.03 -9.28
N THR A 58 4.13 4.05 -10.62
CA THR A 58 3.56 5.20 -11.33
C THR A 58 2.11 5.43 -10.90
N LEU A 59 1.28 4.39 -10.90
CA LEU A 59 -0.11 4.47 -10.45
C LEU A 59 -0.19 5.00 -9.01
N LEU A 60 0.61 4.43 -8.11
CA LEU A 60 0.67 4.89 -6.71
C LEU A 60 1.08 6.36 -6.60
N SER A 61 2.11 6.79 -7.35
CA SER A 61 2.59 8.17 -7.36
C SER A 61 1.53 9.16 -7.85
N LEU A 62 0.70 8.74 -8.83
CA LEU A 62 -0.43 9.54 -9.32
C LEU A 62 -1.52 9.65 -8.25
N VAL A 63 -1.91 8.54 -7.60
CA VAL A 63 -2.91 8.53 -6.53
C VAL A 63 -2.41 9.30 -5.29
N ALA A 64 -1.11 9.25 -5.00
CA ALA A 64 -0.50 10.04 -3.94
C ALA A 64 -0.47 11.56 -4.23
N GLY A 65 -0.74 11.96 -5.48
CA GLY A 65 -0.61 13.36 -5.92
C GLY A 65 0.84 13.84 -6.01
N LEU A 66 1.80 12.91 -6.11
CA LEU A 66 3.23 13.17 -6.29
C LEU A 66 3.61 13.35 -7.77
N ALA A 67 2.77 12.84 -8.67
CA ALA A 67 2.90 13.01 -10.12
C ALA A 67 1.56 13.46 -10.70
N LYS A 68 1.60 14.15 -11.85
CA LYS A 68 0.40 14.57 -12.59
C LYS A 68 0.01 13.52 -13.62
N VAL A 69 -1.29 13.30 -13.81
CA VAL A 69 -1.81 12.51 -14.93
C VAL A 69 -1.52 13.22 -16.28
N SER A 70 -1.32 12.45 -17.33
CA SER A 70 -1.22 13.00 -18.71
C SER A 70 -2.61 13.13 -19.36
N ALA A 71 -3.56 12.26 -18.98
CA ALA A 71 -4.97 12.34 -19.34
C ALA A 71 -5.80 11.57 -18.29
N GLY A 72 -7.12 11.77 -18.28
CA GLY A 72 -8.02 11.21 -17.28
C GLY A 72 -7.99 12.00 -15.97
N ARG A 73 -8.59 11.43 -14.93
CA ARG A 73 -8.66 12.07 -13.60
C ARG A 73 -8.58 11.05 -12.47
N ILE A 74 -8.10 11.51 -11.32
CA ILE A 74 -8.13 10.74 -10.06
C ILE A 74 -8.84 11.61 -9.02
N ALA A 75 -9.75 11.02 -8.26
CA ALA A 75 -10.47 11.69 -7.19
C ALA A 75 -10.44 10.87 -5.90
N ILE A 76 -10.34 11.54 -4.75
CA ILE A 76 -10.52 10.97 -3.40
C ILE A 76 -11.76 11.63 -2.80
N ASP A 77 -12.76 10.86 -2.36
CA ASP A 77 -14.07 11.35 -1.89
C ASP A 77 -14.72 12.35 -2.85
N GLY A 78 -14.55 12.16 -4.17
CA GLY A 78 -15.07 13.04 -5.21
C GLY A 78 -14.21 14.28 -5.49
N GLU A 79 -13.21 14.60 -4.65
CA GLU A 79 -12.28 15.71 -4.86
C GLU A 79 -11.13 15.30 -5.78
N GLU A 80 -10.95 16.02 -6.89
CA GLU A 80 -9.88 15.75 -7.86
C GLU A 80 -8.49 16.00 -7.27
N ILE A 81 -7.59 15.02 -7.42
CA ILE A 81 -6.22 15.10 -6.92
C ILE A 81 -5.33 15.87 -7.90
N ARG A 82 -4.79 16.99 -7.43
CA ARG A 82 -3.80 17.80 -8.16
C ARG A 82 -2.46 17.94 -7.42
N ARG A 83 -2.43 17.53 -6.15
CA ARG A 83 -1.28 17.52 -5.23
C ARG A 83 -1.50 16.50 -4.14
N ALA A 84 -0.50 16.26 -3.30
CA ALA A 84 -0.62 15.36 -2.15
C ALA A 84 -1.87 15.68 -1.31
N HIS A 85 -2.73 14.66 -1.13
CA HIS A 85 -3.99 14.83 -0.41
C HIS A 85 -3.78 14.64 1.10
N PRO A 86 -4.32 15.51 1.97
CA PRO A 86 -4.03 15.51 3.42
C PRO A 86 -4.48 14.25 4.16
N LYS A 87 -5.46 13.51 3.61
CA LYS A 87 -5.95 12.24 4.16
C LYS A 87 -5.13 11.01 3.71
N THR A 88 -4.04 11.21 2.96
CA THR A 88 -3.22 10.10 2.42
C THR A 88 -1.97 9.89 3.24
N GLY A 89 -1.70 8.63 3.61
CA GLY A 89 -0.42 8.15 4.12
C GLY A 89 0.29 7.32 3.05
N VAL A 90 1.61 7.42 2.95
CA VAL A 90 2.40 6.68 1.96
C VAL A 90 3.52 5.93 2.66
N VAL A 91 3.64 4.63 2.34
CA VAL A 91 4.78 3.77 2.68
C VAL A 91 5.49 3.45 1.37
N PHE A 92 6.74 3.87 1.26
CA PHE A 92 7.57 3.61 0.08
C PHE A 92 8.31 2.27 0.21
N GLN A 93 8.83 1.77 -0.87
CA GLN A 93 9.64 0.55 -0.92
C GLN A 93 10.87 0.64 -0.01
N SER A 94 11.55 1.81 0.02
CA SER A 94 12.55 2.12 1.03
C SER A 94 11.92 2.81 2.24
N ASP A 95 12.46 2.56 3.43
CA ASP A 95 11.91 3.08 4.69
C ASP A 95 11.93 4.62 4.80
N LEU A 96 12.86 5.28 4.10
CA LEU A 96 13.04 6.74 4.08
C LEU A 96 13.05 7.36 5.48
N LEU A 97 13.64 6.65 6.46
CA LEU A 97 13.81 7.18 7.80
C LEU A 97 14.96 8.20 7.85
N LEU A 98 14.78 9.22 8.68
CA LEU A 98 15.81 10.20 8.95
C LEU A 98 16.79 9.62 9.98
N TYR A 99 17.99 9.27 9.54
CA TYR A 99 18.97 8.53 10.35
C TYR A 99 19.49 9.30 11.56
N TRP A 100 19.38 10.63 11.56
CA TRP A 100 19.74 11.52 12.68
C TRP A 100 18.60 11.76 13.67
N ARG A 101 17.44 11.13 13.46
CA ARG A 101 16.28 11.18 14.35
C ARG A 101 16.03 9.83 14.99
N THR A 102 15.52 9.84 16.21
CA THR A 102 15.06 8.61 16.87
C THR A 102 13.87 7.98 16.13
N VAL A 103 13.54 6.75 16.46
CA VAL A 103 12.35 6.05 15.99
C VAL A 103 11.08 6.86 16.27
N LEU A 104 10.93 7.33 17.51
CA LEU A 104 9.77 8.15 17.91
C LEU A 104 9.70 9.45 17.12
N ASP A 105 10.85 10.13 16.92
CA ASP A 105 10.90 11.36 16.13
C ASP A 105 10.58 11.13 14.64
N ASN A 106 10.98 9.99 14.09
CA ASN A 106 10.61 9.61 12.73
C ASN A 106 9.09 9.40 12.60
N ILE A 107 8.47 8.71 13.55
CA ILE A 107 7.02 8.48 13.54
C ILE A 107 6.26 9.81 13.68
N LEU A 108 6.72 10.71 14.52
CA LEU A 108 6.07 12.00 14.79
C LEU A 108 6.37 13.07 13.73
N LEU A 109 7.28 12.84 12.79
CA LEU A 109 7.66 13.78 11.74
C LEU A 109 6.46 14.39 10.98
N PRO A 110 5.44 13.63 10.54
CA PRO A 110 4.28 14.21 9.86
C PRO A 110 3.45 15.15 10.75
N ILE A 111 3.46 14.94 12.05
CA ILE A 111 2.78 15.80 13.04
C ILE A 111 3.52 17.14 13.16
N GLU A 112 4.85 17.10 13.24
CA GLU A 112 5.71 18.27 13.29
C GLU A 112 5.59 19.12 12.00
N ILE A 113 5.62 18.49 10.82
CA ILE A 113 5.48 19.17 9.52
C ILE A 113 4.13 19.91 9.45
N LYS A 114 3.05 19.32 9.98
CA LYS A 114 1.72 19.94 10.05
C LYS A 114 1.57 20.90 11.22
N LYS A 115 2.62 21.18 11.98
CA LYS A 115 2.63 22.07 13.15
C LYS A 115 1.55 21.73 14.19
N ARG A 116 1.26 20.41 14.37
CA ARG A 116 0.34 19.93 15.39
C ARG A 116 1.09 19.70 16.70
N ASP A 117 0.34 19.65 17.81
CA ASP A 117 0.92 19.34 19.11
C ASP A 117 1.53 17.93 19.14
N ARG A 118 2.85 17.87 19.16
CA ARG A 118 3.62 16.63 19.21
C ARG A 118 3.29 15.79 20.47
N ALA A 119 3.17 16.45 21.62
CA ALA A 119 2.96 15.77 22.90
C ALA A 119 1.65 14.95 22.90
N ALA A 120 0.60 15.47 22.26
CA ALA A 120 -0.68 14.78 22.12
C ALA A 120 -0.59 13.47 21.28
N PHE A 121 0.44 13.33 20.43
CA PHE A 121 0.59 12.15 19.56
C PHE A 121 1.61 11.12 20.06
N VAL A 122 2.40 11.43 21.11
CA VAL A 122 3.36 10.48 21.70
C VAL A 122 2.68 9.18 22.15
N PRO A 123 1.57 9.19 22.93
CA PRO A 123 0.93 7.95 23.34
C PRO A 123 0.47 7.09 22.16
N LYS A 124 -0.03 7.70 21.08
CA LYS A 124 -0.43 7.00 19.87
C LYS A 124 0.78 6.39 19.14
N ALA A 125 1.91 7.10 19.08
CA ALA A 125 3.12 6.59 18.47
C ALA A 125 3.65 5.37 19.23
N GLU A 126 3.60 5.39 20.55
CA GLU A 126 3.98 4.25 21.40
C GLU A 126 3.04 3.06 21.23
N GLN A 127 1.72 3.29 21.13
CA GLN A 127 0.74 2.24 20.82
C GLN A 127 1.00 1.61 19.44
N LEU A 128 1.33 2.40 18.43
CA LEU A 128 1.68 1.89 17.10
C LEU A 128 2.97 1.05 17.16
N LEU A 129 3.98 1.50 17.90
CA LEU A 129 5.21 0.72 18.12
C LEU A 129 4.94 -0.60 18.82
N GLU A 130 4.09 -0.60 19.84
CA GLU A 130 3.70 -1.83 20.53
C GLU A 130 2.95 -2.78 19.59
N ALA A 131 2.01 -2.28 18.78
CA ALA A 131 1.24 -3.06 17.82
C ALA A 131 2.08 -3.74 16.73
N VAL A 132 3.25 -3.17 16.40
CA VAL A 132 4.21 -3.77 15.45
C VAL A 132 5.38 -4.49 16.12
N GLY A 133 5.29 -4.78 17.45
CA GLY A 133 6.32 -5.51 18.19
C GLY A 133 7.61 -4.72 18.44
N LEU A 134 7.56 -3.39 18.43
CA LEU A 134 8.69 -2.49 18.68
C LEU A 134 8.53 -1.70 19.99
N LYS A 135 7.83 -2.24 20.99
CA LYS A 135 7.72 -1.62 22.31
C LYS A 135 9.10 -1.34 22.90
N GLY A 136 9.32 -0.11 23.38
CA GLY A 136 10.59 0.32 23.99
C GLY A 136 11.67 0.75 23.00
N PHE A 137 11.44 0.69 21.69
CA PHE A 137 12.42 1.12 20.68
C PHE A 137 12.32 2.62 20.33
N GLY A 138 11.41 3.37 20.94
CA GLY A 138 11.17 4.77 20.59
C GLY A 138 12.40 5.68 20.65
N ALA A 139 13.34 5.44 21.61
CA ALA A 139 14.57 6.20 21.77
C ALA A 139 15.73 5.72 20.88
N LYS A 140 15.59 4.60 20.16
CA LYS A 140 16.60 4.05 19.26
C LYS A 140 16.69 4.85 17.96
N TYR A 141 17.83 4.74 17.29
CA TYR A 141 18.06 5.33 15.96
C TYR A 141 17.90 4.27 14.85
N PRO A 142 17.56 4.66 13.61
CA PRO A 142 17.39 3.72 12.49
C PRO A 142 18.60 2.81 12.25
N ALA A 143 19.83 3.27 12.54
CA ALA A 143 21.04 2.48 12.40
C ALA A 143 21.12 1.30 13.39
N GLU A 144 20.35 1.32 14.49
CA GLU A 144 20.29 0.25 15.49
C GLU A 144 19.22 -0.80 15.16
N LEU A 145 18.46 -0.63 14.05
CA LEU A 145 17.34 -1.47 13.67
C LEU A 145 17.67 -2.39 12.47
N SER A 146 17.06 -3.58 12.46
CA SER A 146 17.04 -4.41 11.26
C SER A 146 16.21 -3.76 10.13
N GLY A 147 16.34 -4.24 8.89
CA GLY A 147 15.53 -3.76 7.76
C GLY A 147 14.02 -3.88 8.01
N GLY A 148 13.58 -5.01 8.55
CA GLY A 148 12.17 -5.23 8.90
C GLY A 148 11.69 -4.30 10.01
N MET A 149 12.51 -4.03 11.02
CA MET A 149 12.17 -3.08 12.08
C MET A 149 12.03 -1.65 11.52
N ARG A 150 12.93 -1.22 10.61
CA ARG A 150 12.81 0.09 9.96
C ARG A 150 11.54 0.21 9.13
N GLN A 151 11.16 -0.86 8.42
CA GLN A 151 9.92 -0.87 7.64
C GLN A 151 8.67 -0.76 8.53
N ARG A 152 8.65 -1.43 9.70
CA ARG A 152 7.59 -1.26 10.71
C ARG A 152 7.49 0.19 11.19
N VAL A 153 8.60 0.85 11.44
CA VAL A 153 8.64 2.27 11.81
C VAL A 153 8.08 3.16 10.68
N ALA A 154 8.41 2.87 9.42
CA ALA A 154 7.86 3.59 8.28
C ALA A 154 6.33 3.44 8.16
N ILE A 155 5.80 2.25 8.44
CA ILE A 155 4.35 2.01 8.52
C ILE A 155 3.73 2.81 9.67
N CYS A 156 4.32 2.79 10.88
CA CYS A 156 3.84 3.60 12.01
C CYS A 156 3.82 5.10 11.67
N ARG A 157 4.87 5.60 10.99
CA ARG A 157 4.95 6.99 10.51
C ARG A 157 3.81 7.33 9.55
N ALA A 158 3.45 6.44 8.64
CA ALA A 158 2.33 6.65 7.74
C ALA A 158 0.97 6.65 8.47
N LEU A 159 0.82 5.81 9.50
CA LEU A 159 -0.42 5.63 10.26
C LEU A 159 -0.64 6.65 11.38
N ILE A 160 0.38 7.38 11.83
CA ILE A 160 0.26 8.30 12.98
C ILE A 160 -0.85 9.33 12.81
N GLN A 161 -1.12 9.77 11.59
CA GLN A 161 -2.15 10.74 11.26
C GLN A 161 -3.54 10.14 11.07
N THR A 162 -3.73 8.84 11.21
CA THR A 162 -4.95 8.09 10.88
C THR A 162 -5.42 8.42 9.45
N PRO A 163 -4.62 8.09 8.42
CA PRO A 163 -4.99 8.43 7.05
C PRO A 163 -6.25 7.70 6.61
N GLY A 164 -7.10 8.35 5.84
CA GLY A 164 -8.26 7.73 5.21
C GLY A 164 -7.85 6.79 4.06
N LEU A 165 -6.73 7.10 3.40
CA LEU A 165 -6.11 6.30 2.34
C LEU A 165 -4.66 5.98 2.72
N LEU A 166 -4.31 4.70 2.72
CA LEU A 166 -2.95 4.22 2.90
C LEU A 166 -2.44 3.63 1.58
N LEU A 167 -1.37 4.19 1.07
CA LEU A 167 -0.69 3.75 -0.15
C LEU A 167 0.61 3.05 0.25
N MET A 168 0.85 1.85 -0.26
CA MET A 168 2.04 1.07 0.04
C MET A 168 2.70 0.58 -1.26
N ASP A 169 3.96 0.92 -1.47
CA ASP A 169 4.75 0.51 -2.63
C ASP A 169 5.76 -0.57 -2.23
N GLU A 170 5.46 -1.83 -2.52
CA GLU A 170 6.29 -3.01 -2.24
C GLU A 170 6.91 -3.02 -0.82
N PRO A 171 6.10 -2.82 0.25
CA PRO A 171 6.63 -2.57 1.59
C PRO A 171 7.41 -3.76 2.18
N PHE A 172 7.29 -4.95 1.60
CA PHE A 172 7.92 -6.17 2.10
C PHE A 172 9.02 -6.71 1.18
N GLY A 173 9.32 -6.01 0.07
CA GLY A 173 10.22 -6.50 -0.97
C GLY A 173 11.66 -6.78 -0.49
N ALA A 174 12.15 -6.05 0.51
CA ALA A 174 13.51 -6.18 1.05
C ALA A 174 13.62 -7.10 2.28
N LEU A 175 12.52 -7.78 2.68
CA LEU A 175 12.47 -8.62 3.88
C LEU A 175 12.78 -10.08 3.56
N ASP A 176 13.44 -10.77 4.51
CA ASP A 176 13.51 -12.23 4.49
C ASP A 176 12.12 -12.89 4.68
N ALA A 177 11.99 -14.16 4.34
CA ALA A 177 10.72 -14.86 4.31
C ALA A 177 9.96 -14.81 5.64
N LEU A 178 10.61 -15.15 6.75
CA LEU A 178 9.96 -15.22 8.07
C LEU A 178 9.52 -13.83 8.56
N THR A 179 10.38 -12.84 8.38
CA THR A 179 10.05 -11.43 8.71
C THR A 179 8.88 -10.93 7.86
N ARG A 180 8.84 -11.31 6.58
CA ARG A 180 7.75 -10.95 5.66
C ARG A 180 6.41 -11.55 6.11
N GLU A 181 6.38 -12.84 6.43
CA GLU A 181 5.19 -13.52 6.95
C GLU A 181 4.65 -12.82 8.19
N GLN A 182 5.50 -12.52 9.17
CA GLN A 182 5.10 -11.80 10.37
C GLN A 182 4.56 -10.40 10.04
N MET A 183 5.19 -9.68 9.11
CA MET A 183 4.74 -8.34 8.69
C MET A 183 3.38 -8.36 8.00
N ILE A 184 3.07 -9.40 7.23
CA ILE A 184 1.75 -9.59 6.60
C ILE A 184 0.67 -9.76 7.67
N MET A 185 0.93 -10.57 8.71
CA MET A 185 0.01 -10.76 9.83
C MET A 185 -0.17 -9.47 10.63
N ASP A 186 0.92 -8.78 10.95
CA ASP A 186 0.89 -7.50 11.67
C ASP A 186 0.09 -6.43 10.90
N LEU A 187 0.33 -6.32 9.59
CA LEU A 187 -0.40 -5.38 8.73
C LEU A 187 -1.91 -5.70 8.67
N GLN A 188 -2.27 -6.98 8.52
CA GLN A 188 -3.68 -7.38 8.59
C GLN A 188 -4.32 -6.96 9.91
N SER A 189 -3.66 -7.23 11.03
CA SER A 189 -4.16 -6.91 12.37
C SER A 189 -4.34 -5.40 12.55
N LEU A 190 -3.35 -4.60 12.14
CA LEU A 190 -3.41 -3.15 12.14
C LEU A 190 -4.57 -2.64 11.27
N TRP A 191 -4.69 -3.15 10.04
CA TRP A 191 -5.75 -2.72 9.13
C TRP A 191 -7.14 -3.09 9.66
N LEU A 192 -7.32 -4.28 10.25
CA LEU A 192 -8.59 -4.70 10.85
C LEU A 192 -9.02 -3.77 11.99
N SER A 193 -8.08 -3.16 12.71
CA SER A 193 -8.37 -2.22 13.79
C SER A 193 -8.77 -0.83 13.30
N VAL A 194 -8.25 -0.39 12.15
CA VAL A 194 -8.44 0.97 11.61
C VAL A 194 -9.46 1.00 10.47
N LYS A 195 -9.48 -0.02 9.61
CA LYS A 195 -10.37 -0.13 8.43
C LYS A 195 -10.31 1.07 7.49
N ASN A 196 -9.13 1.66 7.31
CA ASN A 196 -8.89 2.66 6.28
C ASN A 196 -8.83 2.01 4.90
N THR A 197 -8.99 2.81 3.84
CA THR A 197 -8.82 2.37 2.45
C THR A 197 -7.34 2.12 2.18
N VAL A 198 -7.00 1.01 1.53
CA VAL A 198 -5.61 0.63 1.23
C VAL A 198 -5.44 0.32 -0.25
N ILE A 199 -4.40 0.89 -0.85
CA ILE A 199 -3.85 0.47 -2.14
C ILE A 199 -2.44 -0.06 -1.88
N PHE A 200 -2.27 -1.37 -2.06
CA PHE A 200 -1.06 -2.11 -1.74
C PHE A 200 -0.43 -2.64 -3.04
N ILE A 201 0.76 -2.16 -3.36
CA ILE A 201 1.52 -2.66 -4.50
C ILE A 201 2.47 -3.74 -4.03
N THR A 202 2.46 -4.87 -4.73
CA THR A 202 3.38 -5.97 -4.52
C THR A 202 3.64 -6.74 -5.81
N HIS A 203 4.74 -7.48 -5.85
CA HIS A 203 5.00 -8.50 -6.86
C HIS A 203 4.66 -9.92 -6.34
N GLY A 204 4.31 -10.05 -5.05
CA GLY A 204 3.93 -11.30 -4.41
C GLY A 204 2.44 -11.60 -4.59
N ILE A 205 2.10 -12.64 -5.37
CA ILE A 205 0.71 -13.07 -5.56
C ILE A 205 0.10 -13.51 -4.23
N GLU A 206 0.88 -14.24 -3.43
CA GLU A 206 0.48 -14.75 -2.12
C GLU A 206 0.12 -13.63 -1.14
N GLU A 207 0.97 -12.59 -1.03
CA GLU A 207 0.72 -11.40 -0.22
C GLU A 207 -0.58 -10.69 -0.64
N ALA A 208 -0.76 -10.55 -1.96
CA ALA A 208 -1.93 -9.90 -2.52
C ALA A 208 -3.22 -10.65 -2.18
N VAL A 209 -3.26 -11.97 -2.41
CA VAL A 209 -4.42 -12.81 -2.09
C VAL A 209 -4.66 -12.87 -0.59
N PHE A 210 -3.59 -12.91 0.24
CA PHE A 210 -3.73 -12.96 1.68
C PHE A 210 -4.26 -11.65 2.29
N LEU A 211 -3.86 -10.49 1.79
CA LEU A 211 -4.20 -9.21 2.39
C LEU A 211 -5.44 -8.55 1.78
N ALA A 212 -5.68 -8.71 0.49
CA ALA A 212 -6.65 -7.87 -0.21
C ALA A 212 -8.08 -8.42 -0.21
N ASP A 213 -9.04 -7.49 -0.32
CA ASP A 213 -10.44 -7.80 -0.65
C ASP A 213 -10.60 -7.91 -2.18
N ARG A 214 -9.75 -7.21 -2.95
CA ARG A 214 -9.64 -7.32 -4.41
C ARG A 214 -8.18 -7.27 -4.85
N VAL A 215 -7.86 -8.09 -5.86
CA VAL A 215 -6.54 -8.12 -6.51
C VAL A 215 -6.68 -7.62 -7.94
N LEU A 216 -5.99 -6.52 -8.25
CA LEU A 216 -5.90 -5.95 -9.58
C LEU A 216 -4.62 -6.43 -10.25
N VAL A 217 -4.74 -7.10 -11.38
CA VAL A 217 -3.60 -7.60 -12.15
C VAL A 217 -3.30 -6.64 -13.28
N MET A 218 -2.08 -6.10 -13.29
CA MET A 218 -1.62 -5.18 -14.34
C MET A 218 -0.88 -5.90 -15.45
N SER A 219 -1.16 -5.49 -16.70
CA SER A 219 -0.42 -5.93 -17.89
C SER A 219 1.05 -5.46 -17.86
N PRO A 220 1.95 -6.11 -18.63
CA PRO A 220 3.21 -5.48 -19.02
C PRO A 220 2.99 -4.10 -19.67
N ARG A 221 4.06 -3.28 -19.72
CA ARG A 221 3.98 -1.91 -20.27
C ARG A 221 3.42 -1.87 -21.71
N PRO A 222 2.47 -0.94 -21.98
CA PRO A 222 1.86 0.04 -21.08
C PRO A 222 0.91 -0.62 -20.10
N GLY A 223 0.98 -0.19 -18.81
CA GLY A 223 0.17 -0.78 -17.74
C GLY A 223 -1.31 -0.51 -17.95
N ARG A 224 -2.10 -1.58 -17.88
CA ARG A 224 -3.58 -1.59 -17.87
C ARG A 224 -4.03 -2.58 -16.82
N ILE A 225 -5.25 -2.50 -16.39
CA ILE A 225 -5.85 -3.54 -15.52
C ILE A 225 -6.39 -4.65 -16.43
N ASP A 226 -5.75 -5.82 -16.39
CA ASP A 226 -6.15 -7.00 -17.16
C ASP A 226 -7.19 -7.85 -16.41
N LEU A 227 -7.14 -7.86 -15.08
CA LEU A 227 -8.08 -8.58 -14.21
C LEU A 227 -8.34 -7.79 -12.94
N ASP A 228 -9.59 -7.75 -12.51
CA ASP A 228 -10.06 -7.29 -11.22
C ASP A 228 -10.74 -8.45 -10.52
N LEU A 229 -10.05 -9.04 -9.53
CA LEU A 229 -10.43 -10.29 -8.87
C LEU A 229 -10.87 -10.03 -7.44
N THR A 230 -12.13 -10.27 -7.12
CA THR A 230 -12.64 -10.23 -5.74
C THR A 230 -12.18 -11.47 -4.99
N ILE A 231 -11.67 -11.26 -3.77
CA ILE A 231 -11.16 -12.31 -2.88
C ILE A 231 -12.18 -12.57 -1.78
N ASP A 232 -13.03 -13.54 -1.99
CA ASP A 232 -14.05 -13.98 -1.02
C ASP A 232 -13.48 -15.01 -0.04
N LEU A 233 -12.59 -14.53 0.85
CA LEU A 233 -12.02 -15.31 1.95
C LEU A 233 -12.36 -14.61 3.28
N PRO A 234 -12.75 -15.37 4.33
CA PRO A 234 -13.08 -14.78 5.64
C PRO A 234 -11.88 -14.09 6.28
N ARG A 235 -12.16 -13.16 7.20
CA ARG A 235 -11.15 -12.46 7.98
C ARG A 235 -11.41 -12.67 9.49
N PRO A 236 -10.39 -12.69 10.36
CA PRO A 236 -8.97 -12.57 10.03
C PRO A 236 -8.45 -13.80 9.27
N ARG A 237 -7.57 -13.57 8.29
CA ARG A 237 -6.92 -14.66 7.57
C ARG A 237 -5.75 -15.18 8.38
N THR A 238 -5.62 -16.50 8.46
CA THR A 238 -4.53 -17.19 9.15
C THR A 238 -3.61 -17.89 8.14
N TRP A 239 -2.40 -18.23 8.56
CA TRP A 239 -1.43 -18.91 7.70
C TRP A 239 -1.92 -20.27 7.20
N GLU A 240 -2.84 -20.90 7.93
CA GLU A 240 -3.47 -22.16 7.54
C GLU A 240 -4.30 -22.05 6.25
N MET A 241 -4.80 -20.83 5.93
CA MET A 241 -5.57 -20.59 4.70
C MET A 241 -4.79 -20.85 3.40
N HIS A 242 -3.46 -20.92 3.45
CA HIS A 242 -2.65 -21.34 2.30
C HIS A 242 -2.97 -22.74 1.81
N ARG A 243 -3.62 -23.56 2.65
CA ARG A 243 -4.12 -24.90 2.30
C ARG A 243 -5.57 -24.90 1.82
N ASP A 244 -6.26 -23.76 1.91
CA ASP A 244 -7.63 -23.63 1.46
C ASP A 244 -7.70 -23.71 -0.07
N PRO A 245 -8.55 -24.58 -0.65
CA PRO A 245 -8.71 -24.69 -2.10
C PRO A 245 -9.06 -23.39 -2.80
N LYS A 246 -9.87 -22.50 -2.19
CA LYS A 246 -10.19 -21.18 -2.74
C LYS A 246 -8.96 -20.27 -2.79
N PHE A 247 -8.13 -20.29 -1.73
CA PHE A 247 -6.89 -19.51 -1.71
C PHE A 247 -5.97 -19.93 -2.86
N ILE A 248 -5.79 -21.25 -3.05
CA ILE A 248 -4.98 -21.82 -4.13
C ILE A 248 -5.57 -21.44 -5.50
N GLU A 249 -6.90 -21.50 -5.66
CA GLU A 249 -7.58 -21.12 -6.90
C GLU A 249 -7.35 -19.65 -7.27
N TYR A 250 -7.45 -18.72 -6.30
CA TYR A 250 -7.15 -17.31 -6.51
C TYR A 250 -5.70 -17.09 -6.96
N MET A 251 -4.74 -17.73 -6.28
CA MET A 251 -3.33 -17.66 -6.67
C MET A 251 -3.09 -18.18 -8.09
N GLN A 252 -3.68 -19.32 -8.44
CA GLN A 252 -3.58 -19.92 -9.77
C GLN A 252 -4.23 -19.03 -10.84
N THR A 253 -5.34 -18.36 -10.53
CA THR A 253 -6.02 -17.45 -11.45
C THR A 253 -5.11 -16.28 -11.81
N VAL A 254 -4.49 -15.63 -10.80
CA VAL A 254 -3.53 -14.54 -11.05
C VAL A 254 -2.31 -15.06 -11.81
N ARG A 255 -1.78 -16.23 -11.45
CA ARG A 255 -0.62 -16.83 -12.10
C ARG A 255 -0.86 -17.13 -13.59
N ARG A 256 -2.03 -17.70 -13.94
CA ARG A 256 -2.42 -17.96 -15.34
C ARG A 256 -2.42 -16.70 -16.21
N ILE A 257 -2.83 -15.55 -15.67
CA ILE A 257 -2.76 -14.29 -16.40
C ILE A 257 -1.30 -13.91 -16.72
N PHE A 258 -0.40 -14.08 -15.74
CA PHE A 258 1.02 -13.79 -15.95
C PHE A 258 1.68 -14.76 -16.94
N GLU A 259 1.33 -16.05 -16.90
CA GLU A 259 1.79 -17.06 -17.88
C GLU A 259 1.28 -16.73 -19.29
N ALA A 260 0.00 -16.42 -19.44
CA ALA A 260 -0.60 -16.02 -20.72
C ALA A 260 0.01 -14.76 -21.33
N LYS A 261 0.58 -13.88 -20.50
CA LYS A 261 1.27 -12.66 -20.93
C LYS A 261 2.80 -12.84 -21.11
N GLY A 262 3.33 -14.05 -20.93
CA GLY A 262 4.76 -14.32 -21.03
C GLY A 262 5.60 -13.68 -19.90
N VAL A 263 4.97 -13.35 -18.78
CA VAL A 263 5.64 -12.78 -17.61
C VAL A 263 6.30 -13.87 -16.76
N LEU A 264 5.69 -15.05 -16.72
CA LEU A 264 6.22 -16.26 -16.11
C LEU A 264 6.41 -17.30 -17.20
N HIS A 265 7.59 -17.94 -17.22
CA HIS A 265 7.85 -19.11 -18.04
C HIS A 265 7.58 -20.38 -17.21
N GLN A 266 7.07 -21.43 -17.88
CA GLN A 266 6.87 -22.76 -17.27
C GLN A 266 8.21 -23.41 -16.93
#